data_e7224905301899393f6e5dfd6307e423
#
_entry.id   e7224905301899393f6e5dfd6307e423
#
_cell.length_a   1.000
_cell.length_b   1.000
_cell.length_c   1.000
_cell.angle_alpha   90.00
_cell.angle_beta   90.00
_cell.angle_gamma   90.00
#
_symmetry.space_group_name_H-M   'P 1'
#
loop_
_entity.id
_entity.type
_entity.pdbx_description
1 polymer ?
#
loop_
_entity_poly.entity_id
_entity_poly.type
_entity_poly.pdbx_seq_one_letter_code
_entity_poly.pdbx_strand_id
1 'polypeptide(L)'
;EAEVRPQVNGVLVKKLFKDGSEVKAGQQLYQIDDAPYVAALKSAEASLAQANANLVKARADAKRSSELVKINAVSKQSDDAAQAALKSAVANQKAAEAAVATAKVNMQYTKVLSPISGRISRSEFTEGALMAAYQATPLTRVQQLDPIYVDVTQKADDLMRIRRDIASGVLKSGDNQSARVQLVFDDGSVYPHEGELTFTDVTVNESTGMVNVRAVFPNPDKVLLPGLYVRANLVEGVRPDSIVIPMQCVMRDAKGNASVWVIDAENKIATRKITASRSIGTSWL
;
A
#
# COMPACT_ATOMS: atom_id res chain seq x y z
N GLU A 1 4.57 2.21 -4.46
CA GLU A 1 4.43 2.69 -5.85
C GLU A 1 2.96 2.74 -6.24
N ALA A 2 2.56 3.80 -6.94
CA ALA A 2 1.23 3.94 -7.53
C ALA A 2 1.34 4.39 -8.99
N GLU A 3 0.63 3.69 -9.85
CA GLU A 3 0.51 4.08 -11.25
C GLU A 3 -0.60 5.11 -11.42
N VAL A 4 -0.31 6.17 -12.14
CA VAL A 4 -1.27 7.22 -12.47
C VAL A 4 -1.83 6.95 -13.87
N ARG A 5 -3.13 6.64 -13.94
CA ARG A 5 -3.83 6.33 -15.19
C ARG A 5 -5.01 7.28 -15.40
N PRO A 6 -5.33 7.64 -16.66
CA PRO A 6 -6.50 8.46 -16.94
C PRO A 6 -7.77 7.64 -16.69
N GLN A 7 -8.82 8.27 -16.15
CA GLN A 7 -10.12 7.65 -15.91
C GLN A 7 -11.16 8.06 -16.95
N VAL A 8 -10.83 9.06 -17.77
CA VAL A 8 -11.68 9.60 -18.83
C VAL A 8 -10.88 9.73 -20.12
N ASN A 9 -11.57 9.75 -21.24
CA ASN A 9 -11.00 9.97 -22.56
C ASN A 9 -10.79 11.46 -22.81
N GLY A 10 -9.81 11.82 -23.62
CA GLY A 10 -9.61 13.21 -24.04
C GLY A 10 -8.16 13.53 -24.37
N VAL A 11 -7.93 14.73 -24.84
CA VAL A 11 -6.58 15.21 -25.14
C VAL A 11 -5.92 15.69 -23.85
N LEU A 12 -4.64 15.35 -23.67
CA LEU A 12 -3.82 15.87 -22.58
C LEU A 12 -3.48 17.34 -22.86
N VAL A 13 -4.12 18.25 -22.14
CA VAL A 13 -3.95 19.69 -22.35
C VAL A 13 -2.71 20.22 -21.68
N LYS A 14 -2.44 19.76 -20.43
CA LYS A 14 -1.36 20.31 -19.63
C LYS A 14 -0.76 19.30 -18.65
N LYS A 15 0.56 19.35 -18.51
CA LYS A 15 1.32 18.70 -17.44
C LYS A 15 1.69 19.74 -16.38
N LEU A 16 1.38 19.50 -15.11
CA LEU A 16 1.47 20.47 -14.00
C LEU A 16 2.59 20.16 -13.01
N PHE A 17 3.51 19.28 -13.35
CA PHE A 17 4.64 18.91 -12.50
C PHE A 17 5.94 18.85 -13.30
N LYS A 18 7.06 18.84 -12.59
CA LYS A 18 8.38 18.59 -13.15
C LYS A 18 8.77 17.13 -12.94
N ASP A 19 9.27 16.47 -13.96
CA ASP A 19 9.75 15.09 -13.87
C ASP A 19 10.78 14.93 -12.77
N GLY A 20 10.65 13.89 -11.96
CA GLY A 20 11.51 13.61 -10.81
C GLY A 20 11.27 14.49 -9.58
N SER A 21 10.30 15.41 -9.59
CA SER A 21 9.96 16.24 -8.42
C SER A 21 9.16 15.46 -7.38
N GLU A 22 9.00 16.04 -6.21
CA GLU A 22 8.10 15.54 -5.19
C GLU A 22 6.69 16.06 -5.39
N VAL A 23 5.72 15.20 -5.17
CA VAL A 23 4.30 15.49 -5.26
C VAL A 23 3.58 15.03 -4.00
N LYS A 24 2.48 15.70 -3.67
CA LYS A 24 1.62 15.33 -2.54
C LYS A 24 0.40 14.56 -3.03
N ALA A 25 -0.14 13.68 -2.18
CA ALA A 25 -1.43 13.05 -2.44
C ALA A 25 -2.51 14.12 -2.69
N GLY A 26 -3.32 13.93 -3.74
CA GLY A 26 -4.34 14.90 -4.18
C GLY A 26 -3.79 16.06 -5.02
N GLN A 27 -2.49 16.18 -5.21
CA GLN A 27 -1.94 17.20 -6.11
C GLN A 27 -2.30 16.91 -7.56
N GLN A 28 -2.75 17.93 -8.29
CA GLN A 28 -3.08 17.78 -9.71
C GLN A 28 -1.78 17.65 -10.53
N LEU A 29 -1.72 16.58 -11.30
CA LEU A 29 -0.57 16.23 -12.14
C LEU A 29 -0.82 16.58 -13.60
N TYR A 30 -2.03 16.28 -14.09
CA TYR A 30 -2.37 16.55 -15.48
C TYR A 30 -3.77 17.16 -15.59
N GLN A 31 -3.98 17.84 -16.71
CA GLN A 31 -5.30 18.32 -17.13
C GLN A 31 -5.64 17.67 -18.47
N ILE A 32 -6.71 16.92 -18.52
CA ILE A 32 -7.35 16.42 -19.73
C ILE A 32 -8.38 17.46 -20.17
N ASP A 33 -8.64 17.57 -21.47
CA ASP A 33 -9.64 18.49 -22.02
C ASP A 33 -10.99 18.27 -21.35
N ASP A 34 -11.47 19.29 -20.66
CA ASP A 34 -12.69 19.26 -19.88
C ASP A 34 -13.93 19.80 -20.63
N ALA A 35 -13.74 20.42 -21.79
CA ALA A 35 -14.80 21.07 -22.53
C ALA A 35 -16.00 20.14 -22.83
N PRO A 36 -15.81 18.89 -23.28
CA PRO A 36 -16.94 17.96 -23.49
C PRO A 36 -17.66 17.61 -22.18
N TYR A 37 -16.92 17.48 -21.07
CA TYR A 37 -17.45 17.13 -19.75
C TYR A 37 -18.22 18.28 -19.10
N VAL A 38 -17.75 19.52 -19.28
CA VAL A 38 -18.45 20.73 -18.89
C VAL A 38 -19.78 20.85 -19.64
N ALA A 39 -19.78 20.59 -20.96
CA ALA A 39 -21.00 20.60 -21.77
C ALA A 39 -22.00 19.51 -21.31
N ALA A 40 -21.52 18.30 -21.03
CA ALA A 40 -22.35 17.21 -20.51
C ALA A 40 -22.95 17.54 -19.13
N LEU A 41 -22.15 18.15 -18.24
CA LEU A 41 -22.64 18.60 -16.94
C LEU A 41 -23.75 19.63 -17.08
N LYS A 42 -23.56 20.66 -17.91
CA LYS A 42 -24.62 21.70 -18.17
C LYS A 42 -25.91 21.09 -18.75
N SER A 43 -25.78 20.10 -19.63
CA SER A 43 -26.95 19.39 -20.18
C SER A 43 -27.67 18.61 -19.08
N ALA A 44 -26.95 17.91 -18.19
CA ALA A 44 -27.54 17.20 -17.07
C ALA A 44 -28.22 18.16 -16.07
N GLU A 45 -27.61 19.31 -15.79
CA GLU A 45 -28.19 20.35 -14.93
C GLU A 45 -29.51 20.96 -15.54
N ALA A 46 -29.53 21.17 -16.84
CA ALA A 46 -30.74 21.61 -17.52
C ALA A 46 -31.89 20.57 -17.44
N SER A 47 -31.53 19.27 -17.59
CA SER A 47 -32.49 18.17 -17.43
C SER A 47 -33.04 18.09 -16.00
N LEU A 48 -32.19 18.32 -14.98
CA LEU A 48 -32.59 18.38 -13.58
C LEU A 48 -33.53 19.56 -13.33
N ALA A 49 -33.27 20.75 -13.90
CA ALA A 49 -34.11 21.90 -13.78
C ALA A 49 -35.52 21.63 -14.37
N GLN A 50 -35.58 20.94 -15.53
CA GLN A 50 -36.84 20.52 -16.13
C GLN A 50 -37.60 19.50 -15.25
N ALA A 51 -36.88 18.50 -14.68
CA ALA A 51 -37.51 17.53 -13.78
C ALA A 51 -38.03 18.20 -12.50
N ASN A 52 -37.34 19.17 -11.95
CA ASN A 52 -37.78 19.97 -10.81
C ASN A 52 -39.05 20.77 -11.11
N ALA A 53 -39.14 21.41 -12.28
CA ALA A 53 -40.33 22.13 -12.70
C ALA A 53 -41.55 21.20 -12.83
N ASN A 54 -41.34 20.01 -13.41
CA ASN A 54 -42.40 18.99 -13.53
C ASN A 54 -42.81 18.47 -12.14
N LEU A 55 -41.89 18.29 -11.20
CA LEU A 55 -42.20 17.89 -9.82
C LEU A 55 -43.05 18.96 -9.11
N VAL A 56 -42.69 20.24 -9.24
CA VAL A 56 -43.48 21.34 -8.64
C VAL A 56 -44.91 21.32 -9.14
N LYS A 57 -45.08 21.15 -10.46
CA LYS A 57 -46.42 21.02 -11.07
C LYS A 57 -47.17 19.81 -10.52
N ALA A 58 -46.59 18.62 -10.58
CA ALA A 58 -47.24 17.38 -10.13
C ALA A 58 -47.58 17.43 -8.63
N ARG A 59 -46.74 18.07 -7.81
CA ARG A 59 -47.01 18.27 -6.37
C ARG A 59 -48.21 19.19 -6.14
N ALA A 60 -48.33 20.28 -6.89
CA ALA A 60 -49.47 21.20 -6.82
C ALA A 60 -50.77 20.52 -7.27
N ASP A 61 -50.72 19.73 -8.34
CA ASP A 61 -51.89 19.02 -8.87
C ASP A 61 -52.36 17.92 -7.90
N ALA A 62 -51.42 17.11 -7.34
CA ALA A 62 -51.74 16.09 -6.35
C ALA A 62 -52.32 16.68 -5.06
N LYS A 63 -51.79 17.83 -4.60
CA LYS A 63 -52.33 18.53 -3.43
C LYS A 63 -53.77 19.00 -3.70
N ARG A 64 -54.00 19.64 -4.83
CA ARG A 64 -55.30 20.13 -5.22
C ARG A 64 -56.33 19.00 -5.36
N SER A 65 -55.94 17.89 -6.02
CA SER A 65 -56.80 16.70 -6.16
C SER A 65 -57.18 16.11 -4.81
N SER A 66 -56.23 15.98 -3.91
CA SER A 66 -56.46 15.46 -2.56
C SER A 66 -57.37 16.34 -1.72
N GLU A 67 -57.34 17.68 -1.89
CA GLU A 67 -58.27 18.59 -1.23
C GLU A 67 -59.70 18.46 -1.82
N LEU A 68 -59.81 18.33 -3.14
CA LEU A 68 -61.11 18.21 -3.83
C LEU A 68 -61.82 16.86 -3.57
N VAL A 69 -61.08 15.76 -3.42
CA VAL A 69 -61.65 14.46 -3.06
C VAL A 69 -62.31 14.51 -1.68
N LYS A 70 -61.75 15.25 -0.72
CA LYS A 70 -62.35 15.37 0.63
C LYS A 70 -63.74 15.96 0.65
N ILE A 71 -64.06 16.82 -0.36
CA ILE A 71 -65.35 17.44 -0.53
C ILE A 71 -66.18 16.78 -1.65
N ASN A 72 -65.77 15.57 -2.13
CA ASN A 72 -66.37 14.81 -3.20
C ASN A 72 -66.48 15.57 -4.55
N ALA A 73 -65.58 16.55 -4.80
CA ALA A 73 -65.59 17.34 -6.04
C ALA A 73 -64.90 16.67 -7.22
N VAL A 74 -64.05 15.62 -6.94
CA VAL A 74 -63.39 14.76 -7.93
C VAL A 74 -63.48 13.29 -7.52
N SER A 75 -63.31 12.38 -8.48
CA SER A 75 -63.32 10.94 -8.20
C SER A 75 -62.02 10.49 -7.47
N LYS A 76 -62.14 9.44 -6.68
CA LYS A 76 -60.96 8.80 -6.05
C LYS A 76 -59.92 8.33 -7.07
N GLN A 77 -60.37 7.81 -8.22
CA GLN A 77 -59.52 7.44 -9.35
C GLN A 77 -58.67 8.60 -9.86
N SER A 78 -59.26 9.82 -9.91
CA SER A 78 -58.52 11.04 -10.33
C SER A 78 -57.42 11.41 -9.32
N ASP A 79 -57.70 11.28 -8.01
CA ASP A 79 -56.69 11.52 -6.99
C ASP A 79 -55.56 10.47 -7.02
N ASP A 80 -55.93 9.18 -7.14
CA ASP A 80 -54.93 8.09 -7.27
C ASP A 80 -54.03 8.34 -8.50
N ALA A 81 -54.56 8.81 -9.62
CA ALA A 81 -53.79 9.18 -10.80
C ALA A 81 -52.83 10.36 -10.53
N ALA A 82 -53.31 11.40 -9.84
CA ALA A 82 -52.47 12.55 -9.48
C ALA A 82 -51.35 12.17 -8.49
N GLN A 83 -51.63 11.30 -7.53
CA GLN A 83 -50.64 10.77 -6.60
C GLN A 83 -49.59 9.89 -7.32
N ALA A 84 -50.00 9.06 -8.29
CA ALA A 84 -49.09 8.27 -9.12
C ALA A 84 -48.20 9.19 -9.98
N ALA A 85 -48.78 10.25 -10.57
CA ALA A 85 -48.01 11.24 -11.33
C ALA A 85 -46.96 11.97 -10.46
N LEU A 86 -47.31 12.31 -9.21
CA LEU A 86 -46.38 12.90 -8.25
C LEU A 86 -45.23 11.93 -7.95
N LYS A 87 -45.50 10.64 -7.67
CA LYS A 87 -44.50 9.64 -7.43
C LYS A 87 -43.54 9.46 -8.61
N SER A 88 -44.11 9.47 -9.84
CA SER A 88 -43.32 9.41 -11.07
C SER A 88 -42.43 10.65 -11.23
N ALA A 89 -42.94 11.86 -10.95
CA ALA A 89 -42.15 13.09 -11.03
C ALA A 89 -41.00 13.10 -10.00
N VAL A 90 -41.22 12.58 -8.77
CA VAL A 90 -40.16 12.40 -7.75
C VAL A 90 -39.10 11.44 -8.25
N ALA A 91 -39.47 10.32 -8.86
CA ALA A 91 -38.51 9.34 -9.40
C ALA A 91 -37.70 9.96 -10.54
N ASN A 92 -38.32 10.72 -11.43
CA ASN A 92 -37.64 11.40 -12.54
C ASN A 92 -36.65 12.47 -12.03
N GLN A 93 -37.01 13.23 -10.98
CA GLN A 93 -36.09 14.17 -10.35
C GLN A 93 -34.84 13.46 -9.81
N LYS A 94 -35.03 12.35 -9.07
CA LYS A 94 -33.90 11.57 -8.52
C LYS A 94 -32.98 10.99 -9.62
N ALA A 95 -33.59 10.56 -10.73
CA ALA A 95 -32.80 10.08 -11.87
C ALA A 95 -31.98 11.21 -12.51
N ALA A 96 -32.53 12.41 -12.62
CA ALA A 96 -31.84 13.60 -13.14
C ALA A 96 -30.72 14.04 -12.16
N GLU A 97 -30.95 13.99 -10.84
CA GLU A 97 -29.91 14.26 -9.83
C GLU A 97 -28.74 13.27 -9.94
N ALA A 98 -29.04 12.00 -10.15
CA ALA A 98 -27.96 10.98 -10.36
C ALA A 98 -27.19 11.25 -11.65
N ALA A 99 -27.82 11.69 -12.72
CA ALA A 99 -27.17 12.07 -13.97
C ALA A 99 -26.20 13.25 -13.77
N VAL A 100 -26.63 14.29 -13.02
CA VAL A 100 -25.75 15.42 -12.65
C VAL A 100 -24.57 14.96 -11.82
N ALA A 101 -24.78 14.07 -10.84
CA ALA A 101 -23.70 13.52 -10.02
C ALA A 101 -22.67 12.78 -10.88
N THR A 102 -23.11 11.93 -11.82
CA THR A 102 -22.25 11.23 -12.77
C THR A 102 -21.45 12.19 -13.64
N ALA A 103 -22.09 13.21 -14.19
CA ALA A 103 -21.41 14.21 -15.02
C ALA A 103 -20.35 15.01 -14.21
N LYS A 104 -20.61 15.34 -12.95
CA LYS A 104 -19.67 15.99 -12.05
C LYS A 104 -18.44 15.11 -11.78
N VAL A 105 -18.64 13.82 -11.53
CA VAL A 105 -17.54 12.86 -11.31
C VAL A 105 -16.68 12.77 -12.57
N ASN A 106 -17.27 12.62 -13.74
CA ASN A 106 -16.51 12.58 -15.00
C ASN A 106 -15.71 13.86 -15.24
N MET A 107 -16.30 15.03 -14.94
CA MET A 107 -15.59 16.31 -14.99
C MET A 107 -14.42 16.36 -13.99
N GLN A 108 -14.57 15.82 -12.78
CA GLN A 108 -13.48 15.74 -11.81
C GLN A 108 -12.34 14.86 -12.32
N TYR A 109 -12.63 13.77 -13.02
CA TYR A 109 -11.63 12.87 -13.58
C TYR A 109 -10.80 13.49 -14.72
N THR A 110 -11.21 14.63 -15.29
CA THR A 110 -10.35 15.38 -16.21
C THR A 110 -9.12 15.97 -15.52
N LYS A 111 -9.20 16.17 -14.19
CA LYS A 111 -8.08 16.54 -13.34
C LYS A 111 -7.44 15.27 -12.78
N VAL A 112 -6.34 14.85 -13.37
CA VAL A 112 -5.62 13.67 -12.90
C VAL A 112 -4.80 14.03 -11.69
N LEU A 113 -5.12 13.43 -10.54
CA LEU A 113 -4.49 13.70 -9.25
C LEU A 113 -3.50 12.61 -8.87
N SER A 114 -2.52 12.95 -8.04
CA SER A 114 -1.63 11.97 -7.44
C SER A 114 -2.37 11.15 -6.36
N PRO A 115 -2.36 9.81 -6.43
CA PRO A 115 -3.01 8.98 -5.42
C PRO A 115 -2.22 8.92 -4.10
N ILE A 116 -0.91 9.14 -4.14
CA ILE A 116 -0.01 9.08 -2.98
C ILE A 116 0.98 10.25 -3.01
N SER A 117 1.56 10.56 -1.86
CA SER A 117 2.72 11.46 -1.78
C SER A 117 3.99 10.69 -2.09
N GLY A 118 4.94 11.32 -2.80
CA GLY A 118 6.21 10.69 -3.13
C GLY A 118 6.90 11.37 -4.32
N ARG A 119 7.93 10.72 -4.83
CA ARG A 119 8.66 11.18 -6.00
C ARG A 119 7.99 10.69 -7.28
N ILE A 120 7.67 11.62 -8.17
CA ILE A 120 7.06 11.31 -9.45
C ILE A 120 8.13 10.96 -10.48
N SER A 121 7.87 9.93 -11.27
CA SER A 121 8.72 9.54 -12.41
C SER A 121 8.52 10.51 -13.59
N ARG A 122 9.23 10.26 -14.67
CA ARG A 122 8.99 10.99 -15.93
C ARG A 122 7.57 10.73 -16.43
N SER A 123 7.05 11.69 -17.19
CA SER A 123 5.81 11.49 -17.94
C SER A 123 6.07 10.63 -19.17
N GLU A 124 5.24 9.62 -19.41
CA GLU A 124 5.29 8.80 -20.62
C GLU A 124 4.59 9.46 -21.81
N PHE A 125 3.77 10.50 -21.56
CA PHE A 125 3.01 11.22 -22.59
C PHE A 125 3.32 12.70 -22.55
N THR A 126 3.25 13.33 -23.72
CA THR A 126 3.41 14.77 -23.91
C THR A 126 2.07 15.47 -24.04
N GLU A 127 2.03 16.78 -23.83
CA GLU A 127 0.87 17.61 -24.10
C GLU A 127 0.44 17.47 -25.56
N GLY A 128 -0.87 17.40 -25.81
CA GLY A 128 -1.47 17.10 -27.10
C GLY A 128 -1.74 15.62 -27.39
N ALA A 129 -1.25 14.70 -26.56
CA ALA A 129 -1.50 13.27 -26.72
C ALA A 129 -2.98 12.93 -26.42
N LEU A 130 -3.55 12.00 -27.18
CA LEU A 130 -4.88 11.46 -26.93
C LEU A 130 -4.82 10.37 -25.86
N MET A 131 -5.62 10.54 -24.81
CA MET A 131 -5.73 9.61 -23.68
C MET A 131 -6.98 8.78 -23.80
N ALA A 132 -6.89 7.49 -23.47
CA ALA A 132 -8.00 6.59 -23.33
C ALA A 132 -8.22 6.24 -21.85
N ALA A 133 -9.46 6.19 -21.41
CA ALA A 133 -9.78 5.78 -20.06
C ALA A 133 -9.24 4.37 -19.78
N TYR A 134 -8.62 4.19 -18.62
CA TYR A 134 -8.05 2.92 -18.17
C TYR A 134 -7.03 2.27 -19.11
N GLN A 135 -6.35 3.07 -19.95
CA GLN A 135 -5.31 2.55 -20.86
C GLN A 135 -4.24 1.74 -20.13
N ALA A 136 -3.65 0.77 -20.81
CA ALA A 136 -2.66 -0.13 -20.23
C ALA A 136 -1.37 0.60 -19.79
N THR A 137 -0.92 1.58 -20.59
CA THR A 137 0.26 2.38 -20.26
C THR A 137 -0.11 3.49 -19.28
N PRO A 138 0.51 3.56 -18.10
CA PRO A 138 0.28 4.65 -17.15
C PRO A 138 0.85 5.97 -17.69
N LEU A 139 0.28 7.10 -17.25
CA LEU A 139 0.82 8.43 -17.58
C LEU A 139 2.17 8.67 -16.91
N THR A 140 2.29 8.22 -15.68
CA THR A 140 3.49 8.29 -14.83
C THR A 140 3.32 7.38 -13.64
N ARG A 141 4.39 7.23 -12.85
CA ARG A 141 4.39 6.52 -11.57
C ARG A 141 4.81 7.43 -10.45
N VAL A 142 4.20 7.26 -9.30
CA VAL A 142 4.60 7.95 -8.07
C VAL A 142 5.12 6.92 -7.10
N GLN A 143 6.34 7.12 -6.61
CA GLN A 143 7.03 6.22 -5.71
C GLN A 143 7.16 6.86 -4.34
N GLN A 144 6.64 6.20 -3.33
CA GLN A 144 6.88 6.57 -1.95
C GLN A 144 8.25 6.03 -1.55
N LEU A 145 9.17 6.92 -1.21
CA LEU A 145 10.54 6.57 -0.87
C LEU A 145 10.77 6.52 0.64
N ASP A 146 9.91 7.12 1.44
CA ASP A 146 9.97 7.12 2.89
C ASP A 146 8.56 6.89 3.48
N PRO A 147 8.35 5.80 4.26
CA PRO A 147 9.26 4.68 4.45
C PRO A 147 9.42 3.84 3.16
N ILE A 148 10.54 3.11 3.07
CA ILE A 148 10.80 2.17 1.97
C ILE A 148 10.72 0.72 2.45
N TYR A 149 10.27 -0.17 1.57
CA TYR A 149 10.17 -1.59 1.85
C TYR A 149 11.35 -2.35 1.24
N VAL A 150 11.90 -3.27 2.01
CA VAL A 150 12.93 -4.20 1.57
C VAL A 150 12.38 -5.62 1.70
N ASP A 151 12.30 -6.33 0.59
CA ASP A 151 11.85 -7.72 0.56
C ASP A 151 13.07 -8.62 0.71
N VAL A 152 13.08 -9.45 1.77
CA VAL A 152 14.15 -10.37 2.11
C VAL A 152 13.63 -11.79 1.97
N THR A 153 14.35 -12.62 1.22
CA THR A 153 14.02 -14.04 1.09
C THR A 153 14.79 -14.85 2.12
N GLN A 154 14.09 -15.62 2.96
CA GLN A 154 14.68 -16.43 4.02
C GLN A 154 14.15 -17.86 4.01
N LYS A 155 14.97 -18.84 4.47
CA LYS A 155 14.50 -20.22 4.61
C LYS A 155 13.45 -20.35 5.70
N ALA A 156 12.38 -21.10 5.42
CA ALA A 156 11.31 -21.32 6.37
C ALA A 156 11.80 -21.98 7.68
N ASP A 157 12.76 -22.89 7.59
CA ASP A 157 13.35 -23.58 8.75
C ASP A 157 14.07 -22.63 9.70
N ASP A 158 14.78 -21.63 9.17
CA ASP A 158 15.46 -20.62 9.98
C ASP A 158 14.46 -19.74 10.72
N LEU A 159 13.38 -19.36 10.06
CA LEU A 159 12.30 -18.59 10.67
C LEU A 159 11.62 -19.37 11.80
N MET A 160 11.34 -20.66 11.58
CA MET A 160 10.75 -21.54 12.60
C MET A 160 11.69 -21.76 13.78
N ARG A 161 13.01 -21.82 13.55
CA ARG A 161 14.02 -21.90 14.60
C ARG A 161 14.02 -20.64 15.45
N ILE A 162 14.08 -19.46 14.82
CA ILE A 162 14.06 -18.16 15.51
C ILE A 162 12.81 -18.02 16.38
N ARG A 163 11.63 -18.39 15.85
CA ARG A 163 10.38 -18.37 16.62
C ARG A 163 10.43 -19.28 17.84
N ARG A 164 10.98 -20.49 17.71
CA ARG A 164 11.15 -21.41 18.86
C ARG A 164 12.10 -20.86 19.89
N ASP A 165 13.24 -20.29 19.47
CA ASP A 165 14.26 -19.74 20.35
C ASP A 165 13.75 -18.51 21.13
N ILE A 166 12.88 -17.70 20.51
CA ILE A 166 12.17 -16.59 21.19
C ILE A 166 11.15 -17.18 22.19
N ALA A 167 10.32 -18.14 21.77
CA ALA A 167 9.29 -18.72 22.62
C ALA A 167 9.86 -19.47 23.84
N SER A 168 11.06 -20.05 23.71
CA SER A 168 11.78 -20.73 24.81
C SER A 168 12.58 -19.77 25.71
N GLY A 169 12.61 -18.46 25.39
CA GLY A 169 13.36 -17.46 26.15
C GLY A 169 14.90 -17.54 25.97
N VAL A 170 15.35 -18.36 25.03
CA VAL A 170 16.79 -18.48 24.68
C VAL A 170 17.29 -17.22 23.98
N LEU A 171 16.42 -16.61 23.15
CA LEU A 171 16.64 -15.30 22.55
C LEU A 171 15.74 -14.29 23.23
N LYS A 172 16.34 -13.21 23.76
CA LYS A 172 15.56 -12.05 24.19
C LYS A 172 15.19 -11.23 22.96
N SER A 173 13.90 -11.16 22.66
CA SER A 173 13.37 -10.20 21.71
C SER A 173 13.63 -8.79 22.22
N GLY A 174 13.97 -7.84 21.34
CA GLY A 174 14.04 -6.43 21.74
C GLY A 174 12.69 -5.92 22.26
N ASP A 175 12.66 -4.75 22.85
CA ASP A 175 11.51 -4.17 23.60
C ASP A 175 10.15 -4.19 22.88
N ASN A 176 10.10 -4.44 21.55
CA ASN A 176 8.88 -4.35 20.74
C ASN A 176 8.50 -5.62 19.96
N GLN A 177 9.02 -6.81 20.29
CA GLN A 177 8.75 -8.08 19.56
C GLN A 177 9.07 -8.05 18.05
N SER A 178 9.55 -6.94 17.49
CA SER A 178 10.00 -6.82 16.10
C SER A 178 11.49 -7.07 16.02
N ALA A 179 11.91 -7.96 15.11
CA ALA A 179 13.32 -8.20 14.85
C ALA A 179 13.90 -6.99 14.10
N ARG A 180 15.02 -6.46 14.58
CA ARG A 180 15.72 -5.35 13.92
C ARG A 180 16.54 -5.87 12.75
N VAL A 181 16.53 -5.13 11.66
CA VAL A 181 17.27 -5.44 10.44
C VAL A 181 18.19 -4.28 10.11
N GLN A 182 19.44 -4.59 9.82
CA GLN A 182 20.43 -3.64 9.36
C GLN A 182 20.75 -3.92 7.88
N LEU A 183 20.81 -2.88 7.06
CA LEU A 183 21.18 -3.02 5.65
C LEU A 183 22.66 -2.76 5.45
N VAL A 184 23.23 -3.54 4.57
CA VAL A 184 24.61 -3.41 4.10
C VAL A 184 24.59 -3.31 2.59
N PHE A 185 25.19 -2.26 2.06
CA PHE A 185 25.35 -2.07 0.63
C PHE A 185 26.41 -2.98 0.04
N ASP A 186 26.48 -3.06 -1.27
CA ASP A 186 27.44 -3.93 -1.97
C ASP A 186 28.91 -3.51 -1.77
N ASP A 187 29.16 -2.22 -1.49
CA ASP A 187 30.47 -1.68 -1.14
C ASP A 187 30.89 -1.98 0.30
N GLY A 188 30.06 -2.66 1.07
CA GLY A 188 30.28 -2.99 2.48
C GLY A 188 29.88 -1.88 3.46
N SER A 189 29.44 -0.74 2.99
CA SER A 189 28.93 0.32 3.86
C SER A 189 27.59 -0.08 4.50
N VAL A 190 27.36 0.40 5.72
CA VAL A 190 26.17 0.08 6.51
C VAL A 190 25.20 1.24 6.43
N TYR A 191 23.93 0.94 6.17
CA TYR A 191 22.87 1.95 6.20
C TYR A 191 22.65 2.45 7.63
N PRO A 192 22.61 3.78 7.88
CA PRO A 192 22.61 4.34 9.23
C PRO A 192 21.31 4.11 10.02
N HIS A 193 20.20 3.81 9.33
CA HIS A 193 18.90 3.57 9.98
C HIS A 193 18.60 2.08 10.02
N GLU A 194 18.19 1.60 11.19
CA GLU A 194 17.68 0.24 11.35
C GLU A 194 16.25 0.14 10.87
N GLY A 195 15.89 -0.98 10.27
CA GLY A 195 14.53 -1.29 9.88
C GLY A 195 13.89 -2.28 10.82
N GLU A 196 12.56 -2.33 10.74
CA GLU A 196 11.75 -3.28 11.49
C GLU A 196 11.22 -4.36 10.55
N LEU A 197 11.37 -5.61 10.98
CA LEU A 197 10.86 -6.76 10.24
C LEU A 197 9.35 -6.87 10.46
N THR A 198 8.60 -6.72 9.37
CA THR A 198 7.16 -6.95 9.39
C THR A 198 6.87 -8.31 8.75
N PHE A 199 6.33 -9.25 9.52
CA PHE A 199 5.94 -10.55 8.97
C PHE A 199 4.68 -10.37 8.12
N THR A 200 4.86 -10.24 6.83
CA THR A 200 3.76 -9.91 5.92
C THR A 200 3.26 -11.12 5.15
N ASP A 201 4.09 -12.14 4.92
CA ASP A 201 3.69 -13.31 4.16
C ASP A 201 3.85 -14.59 4.99
N VAL A 202 2.79 -15.40 5.02
CA VAL A 202 2.75 -16.66 5.76
C VAL A 202 2.96 -17.84 4.79
N THR A 203 3.11 -17.55 3.51
CA THR A 203 3.18 -18.54 2.45
C THR A 203 4.61 -18.92 2.15
N VAL A 204 4.92 -20.21 2.30
CA VAL A 204 6.20 -20.78 1.90
C VAL A 204 6.12 -21.10 0.40
N ASN A 205 7.11 -20.69 -0.35
CA ASN A 205 7.24 -21.14 -1.74
C ASN A 205 7.61 -22.62 -1.76
N GLU A 206 6.70 -23.46 -2.23
CA GLU A 206 6.83 -24.93 -2.19
C GLU A 206 8.04 -25.47 -2.97
N SER A 207 8.46 -24.76 -4.02
CA SER A 207 9.59 -25.19 -4.86
C SER A 207 10.95 -24.87 -4.24
N THR A 208 11.06 -23.81 -3.45
CA THR A 208 12.33 -23.33 -2.89
C THR A 208 12.43 -23.49 -1.38
N GLY A 209 11.30 -23.71 -0.67
CA GLY A 209 11.23 -23.72 0.79
C GLY A 209 11.51 -22.35 1.43
N MET A 210 11.42 -21.28 0.64
CA MET A 210 11.71 -19.92 1.09
C MET A 210 10.44 -19.14 1.42
N VAL A 211 10.55 -18.21 2.34
CA VAL A 211 9.52 -17.24 2.75
C VAL A 211 10.01 -15.85 2.42
N ASN A 212 9.14 -15.03 1.83
CA ASN A 212 9.42 -13.61 1.66
C ASN A 212 9.00 -12.86 2.93
N VAL A 213 9.94 -12.14 3.48
CA VAL A 213 9.74 -11.31 4.67
C VAL A 213 10.01 -9.88 4.29
N ARG A 214 9.11 -8.98 4.68
CA ARG A 214 9.24 -7.56 4.39
C ARG A 214 9.76 -6.82 5.62
N ALA A 215 10.78 -6.00 5.41
CA ALA A 215 11.27 -5.06 6.39
C ALA A 215 10.93 -3.62 5.95
N VAL A 216 10.60 -2.79 6.92
CA VAL A 216 10.27 -1.37 6.72
C VAL A 216 11.44 -0.54 7.21
N PHE A 217 11.94 0.34 6.36
CA PHE A 217 13.07 1.20 6.68
C PHE A 217 12.69 2.68 6.56
N PRO A 218 13.05 3.53 7.55
CA PRO A 218 13.04 4.96 7.37
C PRO A 218 14.06 5.35 6.29
N ASN A 219 13.69 6.25 5.39
CA ASN A 219 14.58 6.69 4.31
C ASN A 219 14.50 8.23 4.11
N PRO A 220 14.78 9.02 5.17
CA PRO A 220 14.63 10.47 5.14
C PRO A 220 15.53 11.10 4.08
N ASP A 221 16.75 10.60 3.91
CA ASP A 221 17.74 11.11 2.96
C ASP A 221 17.55 10.55 1.53
N LYS A 222 16.56 9.65 1.33
CA LYS A 222 16.22 9.03 0.03
C LYS A 222 17.40 8.34 -0.66
N VAL A 223 18.33 7.81 0.14
CA VAL A 223 19.51 7.04 -0.32
C VAL A 223 19.08 5.69 -0.89
N LEU A 224 18.10 5.05 -0.25
CA LEU A 224 17.54 3.80 -0.74
C LEU A 224 16.58 4.08 -1.90
N LEU A 225 16.83 3.42 -3.03
CA LEU A 225 16.02 3.53 -4.24
C LEU A 225 15.36 2.18 -4.56
N PRO A 226 14.13 2.18 -5.09
CA PRO A 226 13.50 0.96 -5.56
C PRO A 226 14.34 0.25 -6.63
N GLY A 227 14.51 -1.06 -6.48
CA GLY A 227 15.35 -1.87 -7.36
C GLY A 227 16.83 -1.95 -6.95
N LEU A 228 17.23 -1.24 -5.89
CA LEU A 228 18.59 -1.36 -5.34
C LEU A 228 18.77 -2.71 -4.66
N TYR A 229 19.88 -3.41 -4.98
CA TYR A 229 20.27 -4.62 -4.27
C TYR A 229 20.98 -4.25 -2.95
N VAL A 230 20.50 -4.85 -1.86
CA VAL A 230 21.06 -4.67 -0.52
C VAL A 230 21.12 -6.01 0.21
N ARG A 231 22.05 -6.15 1.14
CA ARG A 231 22.10 -7.29 2.06
C ARG A 231 21.46 -6.90 3.37
N ALA A 232 20.59 -7.75 3.88
CA ALA A 232 19.93 -7.56 5.15
C ALA A 232 20.55 -8.44 6.22
N ASN A 233 21.12 -7.83 7.25
CA ASN A 233 21.60 -8.51 8.45
C ASN A 233 20.48 -8.48 9.50
N LEU A 234 19.91 -9.64 9.77
CA LEU A 234 18.88 -9.80 10.78
C LEU A 234 19.55 -9.99 12.14
N VAL A 235 19.25 -9.10 13.09
CA VAL A 235 19.62 -9.27 14.49
C VAL A 235 18.59 -10.20 15.13
N GLU A 236 18.92 -11.48 15.23
CA GLU A 236 18.00 -12.51 15.75
C GLU A 236 17.70 -12.33 17.25
N GLY A 237 18.61 -11.74 17.99
CA GLY A 237 18.50 -11.48 19.43
C GLY A 237 19.87 -11.52 20.13
N VAL A 238 19.86 -11.22 21.42
CA VAL A 238 21.04 -11.26 22.28
C VAL A 238 20.92 -12.47 23.20
N ARG A 239 21.92 -13.34 23.17
CA ARG A 239 22.04 -14.45 24.13
C ARG A 239 23.01 -14.02 25.24
N PRO A 240 22.51 -13.58 26.39
CA PRO A 240 23.37 -13.27 27.52
C PRO A 240 24.09 -14.54 28.00
N ASP A 241 25.23 -14.37 28.62
CA ASP A 241 26.04 -15.44 29.24
C ASP A 241 26.54 -16.52 28.26
N SER A 242 26.72 -16.16 26.99
CA SER A 242 27.24 -17.07 25.99
C SER A 242 28.76 -17.08 25.98
N ILE A 243 29.38 -18.29 25.93
CA ILE A 243 30.80 -18.47 25.77
C ILE A 243 31.11 -18.67 24.28
N VAL A 244 31.97 -17.82 23.74
CA VAL A 244 32.41 -17.88 22.34
C VAL A 244 33.86 -18.37 22.30
N ILE A 245 34.12 -19.44 21.54
CA ILE A 245 35.43 -20.07 21.45
C ILE A 245 35.93 -20.06 20.00
N PRO A 246 37.15 -19.60 19.69
CA PRO A 246 37.70 -19.66 18.35
C PRO A 246 37.68 -21.09 17.79
N MET A 247 37.31 -21.26 16.51
CA MET A 247 37.17 -22.58 15.88
C MET A 247 38.41 -23.43 15.98
N GLN A 248 39.59 -22.83 15.93
CA GLN A 248 40.88 -23.50 16.04
C GLN A 248 41.15 -24.15 17.43
N CYS A 249 40.41 -23.71 18.47
CA CYS A 249 40.54 -24.26 19.81
C CYS A 249 39.65 -25.48 20.08
N VAL A 250 38.74 -25.77 19.14
CA VAL A 250 37.77 -26.86 19.28
C VAL A 250 38.24 -28.09 18.55
N MET A 251 38.52 -29.15 19.31
CA MET A 251 38.87 -30.47 18.78
C MET A 251 37.62 -31.35 18.67
N ARG A 252 37.54 -32.15 17.62
CA ARG A 252 36.45 -33.13 17.45
C ARG A 252 37.05 -34.54 17.44
N ASP A 253 36.45 -35.42 18.21
CA ASP A 253 36.79 -36.83 18.19
C ASP A 253 36.23 -37.57 16.96
N ALA A 254 36.60 -38.81 16.75
CA ALA A 254 36.12 -39.64 15.65
C ALA A 254 34.58 -39.88 15.69
N LYS A 255 33.94 -39.62 16.82
CA LYS A 255 32.47 -39.70 17.02
C LYS A 255 31.77 -38.34 16.85
N GLY A 256 32.52 -37.26 16.50
CA GLY A 256 31.99 -35.93 16.31
C GLY A 256 31.81 -35.09 17.59
N ASN A 257 32.15 -35.60 18.78
CA ASN A 257 32.05 -34.84 20.02
C ASN A 257 33.07 -33.72 20.04
N ALA A 258 32.62 -32.52 20.43
CA ALA A 258 33.52 -31.37 20.55
C ALA A 258 34.14 -31.28 21.96
N SER A 259 35.42 -30.94 22.03
CA SER A 259 36.16 -30.74 23.27
C SER A 259 37.15 -29.60 23.13
N VAL A 260 37.49 -28.98 24.25
CA VAL A 260 38.49 -27.92 24.35
C VAL A 260 39.45 -28.20 25.48
N TRP A 261 40.66 -27.73 25.37
CA TRP A 261 41.62 -27.72 26.49
C TRP A 261 41.37 -26.46 27.33
N VAL A 262 41.24 -26.65 28.61
CA VAL A 262 41.13 -25.58 29.60
C VAL A 262 42.23 -25.73 30.64
N ILE A 263 42.66 -24.62 31.20
CA ILE A 263 43.58 -24.59 32.32
C ILE A 263 42.72 -24.59 33.59
N ASP A 264 42.92 -25.57 34.47
CA ASP A 264 42.20 -25.66 35.73
C ASP A 264 42.81 -24.73 36.82
N ALA A 265 42.17 -24.68 37.98
CA ALA A 265 42.64 -23.86 39.12
C ALA A 265 44.02 -24.23 39.64
N GLU A 266 44.50 -25.43 39.29
CA GLU A 266 45.82 -25.94 39.68
C GLU A 266 46.90 -25.74 38.59
N ASN A 267 46.57 -24.94 37.55
CA ASN A 267 47.45 -24.64 36.40
C ASN A 267 47.80 -25.87 35.53
N LYS A 268 46.94 -26.92 35.55
CA LYS A 268 47.06 -28.11 34.72
C LYS A 268 46.09 -28.04 33.53
N ILE A 269 46.50 -28.68 32.42
CA ILE A 269 45.67 -28.80 31.23
C ILE A 269 44.63 -29.91 31.43
N ALA A 270 43.37 -29.57 31.36
CA ALA A 270 42.26 -30.52 31.40
C ALA A 270 41.43 -30.43 30.09
N THR A 271 40.97 -31.60 29.61
CA THR A 271 40.08 -31.66 28.45
C THR A 271 38.62 -31.52 28.91
N ARG A 272 37.90 -30.53 28.41
CA ARG A 272 36.50 -30.31 28.72
C ARG A 272 35.65 -30.58 27.50
N LYS A 273 34.61 -31.42 27.65
CA LYS A 273 33.61 -31.62 26.61
C LYS A 273 32.72 -30.39 26.53
N ILE A 274 32.44 -29.94 25.32
CA ILE A 274 31.56 -28.80 25.04
C ILE A 274 30.49 -29.19 24.03
N THR A 275 29.40 -28.41 24.00
CA THR A 275 28.40 -28.50 22.97
C THR A 275 28.53 -27.27 22.06
N ALA A 276 29.24 -27.44 20.94
CA ALA A 276 29.39 -26.41 19.93
C ALA A 276 28.19 -26.43 19.00
N SER A 277 27.20 -25.59 19.28
CA SER A 277 25.86 -25.62 18.62
C SER A 277 25.79 -24.79 17.33
N ARG A 278 26.53 -23.68 17.28
CA ARG A 278 26.45 -22.73 16.13
C ARG A 278 27.80 -22.06 15.93
N SER A 279 28.15 -21.82 14.67
CA SER A 279 29.31 -20.98 14.32
C SER A 279 28.87 -19.52 14.14
N ILE A 280 29.68 -18.59 14.65
CA ILE A 280 29.51 -17.15 14.47
C ILE A 280 30.84 -16.62 13.95
N GLY A 281 30.92 -16.25 12.67
CA GLY A 281 32.15 -15.88 12.01
C GLY A 281 33.20 -16.99 12.12
N THR A 282 34.34 -16.71 12.76
CA THR A 282 35.46 -17.65 12.98
C THR A 282 35.40 -18.37 14.33
N SER A 283 34.28 -18.32 15.03
CA SER A 283 34.15 -18.85 16.39
C SER A 283 32.94 -19.77 16.53
N TRP A 284 32.97 -20.67 17.54
CA TRP A 284 31.83 -21.48 17.96
C TRP A 284 31.17 -20.87 19.20
N LEU A 285 29.83 -20.94 19.21
CA LEU A 285 28.98 -20.59 20.35
C LEU A 285 28.69 -21.87 21.13
#